data_e1a15474ffa51a8f6313b5daaa762949
#
_entry.id   e1a15474ffa51a8f6313b5daaa762949
#
_cell.length_a   1.000
_cell.length_b   1.000
_cell.length_c   1.000
_cell.angle_alpha   90.00
_cell.angle_beta   90.00
_cell.angle_gamma   90.00
#
_symmetry.space_group_name_H-M   'P 1'
#
loop_
_entity.id
_entity.type
_entity.pdbx_description
1 polymer ?
#
loop_
_entity_poly.entity_id
_entity_poly.type
_entity_poly.pdbx_seq_one_letter_code
_entity_poly.pdbx_strand_id
1 'polypeptide(L)'
;MVEYNDVKHNSITPDESDMYYENYDKQHYQDMLFGDNGYTGPNGENLISLKQFYNEQSGGTLNINGTVTDWYSVSKNAAYYGESSGGSNDLRPRELVMETLNNLANDPTIDLSEFDKIDRYDLDGDGDYNEPDGMIDYLIVIHAGVGEEAGGGAQGSDA
;
A
#
# COMPACT_ATOMS: atom_id res chain seq x y z
N MET A 1 3.80 -4.21 -1.28
CA MET A 1 2.50 -4.88 -0.99
C MET A 1 2.76 -6.11 -0.13
N VAL A 2 1.78 -6.55 0.67
CA VAL A 2 1.95 -7.67 1.61
C VAL A 2 0.78 -8.65 1.54
N GLU A 3 1.08 -9.94 1.53
CA GLU A 3 0.10 -11.01 1.60
C GLU A 3 0.40 -11.95 2.76
N TYR A 4 -0.64 -12.51 3.34
CA TYR A 4 -0.56 -13.41 4.48
C TYR A 4 -0.21 -14.83 4.07
N ASN A 5 0.08 -15.67 5.07
CA ASN A 5 0.34 -17.09 4.82
C ASN A 5 -0.90 -17.80 4.23
N ASP A 6 -2.08 -17.42 4.68
CA ASP A 6 -3.39 -18.02 4.32
C ASP A 6 -4.23 -17.15 3.39
N VAL A 7 -3.97 -15.86 3.26
CA VAL A 7 -4.71 -14.93 2.38
C VAL A 7 -3.76 -14.38 1.32
N LYS A 8 -3.97 -14.79 0.07
CA LYS A 8 -3.18 -14.35 -1.07
C LYS A 8 -3.90 -13.24 -1.85
N HIS A 9 -3.15 -12.42 -2.56
CA HIS A 9 -3.67 -11.25 -3.25
C HIS A 9 -4.80 -11.52 -4.27
N ASN A 10 -4.85 -12.71 -4.86
CA ASN A 10 -5.92 -13.12 -5.78
C ASN A 10 -6.92 -14.10 -5.14
N SER A 11 -7.03 -14.12 -3.81
CA SER A 11 -7.97 -15.01 -3.11
C SER A 11 -9.35 -14.40 -2.88
N ILE A 12 -9.53 -13.09 -3.10
CA ILE A 12 -10.84 -12.43 -2.99
C ILE A 12 -11.77 -12.95 -4.07
N THR A 13 -13.03 -13.16 -3.71
CA THR A 13 -14.09 -13.57 -4.65
C THR A 13 -15.06 -12.41 -4.93
N PRO A 14 -15.80 -12.45 -6.05
CA PRO A 14 -16.78 -11.39 -6.40
C PRO A 14 -17.85 -11.13 -5.33
N ASP A 15 -18.15 -12.14 -4.49
CA ASP A 15 -19.17 -12.02 -3.45
C ASP A 15 -18.64 -11.31 -2.19
N GLU A 16 -17.32 -11.09 -2.09
CA GLU A 16 -16.68 -10.49 -0.92
C GLU A 16 -16.43 -8.98 -1.07
N SER A 17 -16.53 -8.44 -2.27
CA SER A 17 -16.24 -7.01 -2.51
C SER A 17 -17.02 -6.46 -3.69
N ASP A 18 -17.65 -5.29 -3.52
CA ASP A 18 -18.26 -4.51 -4.59
C ASP A 18 -17.23 -3.93 -5.57
N MET A 19 -15.96 -3.92 -5.17
CA MET A 19 -14.80 -3.44 -5.95
C MET A 19 -13.90 -4.61 -6.37
N TYR A 20 -14.51 -5.70 -6.84
CA TYR A 20 -13.78 -6.88 -7.27
C TYR A 20 -13.02 -6.67 -8.59
N TYR A 21 -11.77 -7.11 -8.62
CA TYR A 21 -10.94 -7.24 -9.81
C TYR A 21 -10.50 -8.69 -10.01
N GLU A 22 -10.34 -9.10 -11.27
CA GLU A 22 -9.86 -10.46 -11.57
C GLU A 22 -8.37 -10.66 -11.20
N ASN A 23 -7.61 -9.57 -11.10
CA ASN A 23 -6.19 -9.62 -10.79
C ASN A 23 -5.77 -8.41 -9.95
N TYR A 24 -5.08 -8.69 -8.85
CA TYR A 24 -4.50 -7.71 -7.92
C TYR A 24 -2.98 -7.73 -7.99
N ASP A 25 -2.41 -7.80 -9.20
CA ASP A 25 -0.97 -7.81 -9.40
C ASP A 25 -0.33 -6.42 -9.19
N LYS A 26 0.98 -6.40 -9.25
CA LYS A 26 1.78 -5.17 -9.15
C LYS A 26 1.35 -4.11 -10.16
N GLN A 27 1.05 -4.51 -11.40
CA GLN A 27 0.69 -3.57 -12.46
C GLN A 27 -0.66 -2.90 -12.18
N HIS A 28 -1.64 -3.64 -11.65
CA HIS A 28 -2.92 -3.09 -11.23
C HIS A 28 -2.74 -1.91 -10.26
N TYR A 29 -1.95 -2.10 -9.21
CA TYR A 29 -1.69 -1.04 -8.23
C TYR A 29 -0.76 0.05 -8.75
N GLN A 30 0.18 -0.27 -9.64
CA GLN A 30 1.03 0.73 -10.28
C GLN A 30 0.18 1.70 -11.11
N ASP A 31 -0.78 1.19 -11.87
CA ASP A 31 -1.70 2.01 -12.67
C ASP A 31 -2.67 2.80 -11.78
N MET A 32 -3.23 2.16 -10.74
CA MET A 32 -4.14 2.80 -9.79
C MET A 32 -3.49 3.97 -9.05
N LEU A 33 -2.24 3.80 -8.61
CA LEU A 33 -1.55 4.82 -7.82
C LEU A 33 -0.84 5.86 -8.71
N PHE A 34 -0.14 5.43 -9.75
CA PHE A 34 0.81 6.26 -10.47
C PHE A 34 0.60 6.31 -12.00
N GLY A 35 -0.47 5.71 -12.52
CA GLY A 35 -0.78 5.70 -13.95
C GLY A 35 -1.01 7.11 -14.49
N ASP A 36 -0.33 7.46 -15.60
CA ASP A 36 -0.50 8.76 -16.26
C ASP A 36 -1.84 8.88 -17.02
N ASN A 37 -2.43 7.75 -17.39
CA ASN A 37 -3.68 7.67 -18.16
C ASN A 37 -4.86 7.11 -17.34
N GLY A 38 -4.72 7.04 -16.02
CA GLY A 38 -5.68 6.40 -15.16
C GLY A 38 -5.52 4.89 -15.12
N TYR A 39 -6.56 4.21 -14.63
CA TYR A 39 -6.59 2.75 -14.53
C TYR A 39 -8.00 2.21 -14.85
N THR A 40 -8.08 0.92 -15.17
CA THR A 40 -9.35 0.26 -15.45
C THR A 40 -10.06 -0.09 -14.16
N GLY A 41 -11.25 0.44 -13.97
CA GLY A 41 -12.14 0.12 -12.85
C GLY A 41 -12.80 -1.27 -12.98
N PRO A 42 -13.49 -1.74 -11.91
CA PRO A 42 -14.03 -3.10 -11.85
C PRO A 42 -15.09 -3.41 -12.91
N ASN A 43 -15.76 -2.38 -13.45
CA ASN A 43 -16.76 -2.53 -14.51
C ASN A 43 -16.23 -2.12 -15.90
N GLY A 44 -14.91 -1.97 -16.04
CA GLY A 44 -14.25 -1.59 -17.29
C GLY A 44 -14.23 -0.09 -17.58
N GLU A 45 -14.64 0.75 -16.63
CA GLU A 45 -14.54 2.22 -16.71
C GLU A 45 -13.10 2.68 -16.59
N ASN A 46 -12.76 3.80 -17.20
CA ASN A 46 -11.47 4.45 -16.99
C ASN A 46 -11.57 5.40 -15.81
N LEU A 47 -10.85 5.10 -14.72
CA LEU A 47 -10.79 5.88 -13.50
C LEU A 47 -9.47 6.65 -13.42
N ILE A 48 -9.48 7.81 -12.75
CA ILE A 48 -8.26 8.59 -12.54
C ILE A 48 -7.37 7.92 -11.49
N SER A 49 -6.06 7.95 -11.71
CA SER A 49 -5.10 7.46 -10.71
C SER A 49 -4.96 8.44 -9.53
N LEU A 50 -4.35 7.96 -8.43
CA LEU A 50 -4.01 8.82 -7.29
C LEU A 50 -3.10 9.98 -7.71
N LYS A 51 -2.13 9.74 -8.59
CA LYS A 51 -1.26 10.75 -9.18
C LYS A 51 -2.05 11.84 -9.90
N GLN A 52 -2.98 11.45 -10.78
CA GLN A 52 -3.83 12.39 -11.52
C GLN A 52 -4.71 13.19 -10.57
N PHE A 53 -5.32 12.53 -9.58
CA PHE A 53 -6.15 13.20 -8.59
C PHE A 53 -5.40 14.33 -7.87
N TYR A 54 -4.23 14.05 -7.32
CA TYR A 54 -3.46 15.08 -6.62
C TYR A 54 -2.91 16.17 -7.54
N ASN A 55 -2.52 15.82 -8.76
CA ASN A 55 -2.10 16.80 -9.75
C ASN A 55 -3.24 17.77 -10.08
N GLU A 56 -4.45 17.29 -10.33
CA GLU A 56 -5.62 18.11 -10.60
C GLU A 56 -6.03 18.96 -9.38
N GLN A 57 -6.11 18.35 -8.19
CA GLN A 57 -6.51 19.07 -6.97
C GLN A 57 -5.54 20.18 -6.58
N SER A 58 -4.26 20.03 -6.90
CA SER A 58 -3.22 21.03 -6.62
C SER A 58 -3.03 22.07 -7.74
N GLY A 59 -3.81 21.98 -8.81
CA GLY A 59 -3.61 22.84 -9.99
C GLY A 59 -2.28 22.58 -10.71
N GLY A 60 -1.80 21.33 -10.68
CA GLY A 60 -0.56 20.91 -11.33
C GLY A 60 0.72 21.13 -10.52
N THR A 61 0.60 21.57 -9.27
CA THR A 61 1.79 21.83 -8.42
C THR A 61 2.29 20.61 -7.68
N LEU A 62 1.42 19.63 -7.38
CA LEU A 62 1.80 18.39 -6.72
C LEU A 62 1.80 17.24 -7.74
N ASN A 63 2.99 16.71 -8.00
CA ASN A 63 3.18 15.57 -8.88
C ASN A 63 3.81 14.41 -8.08
N ILE A 64 2.98 13.48 -7.65
CA ILE A 64 3.44 12.30 -6.91
C ILE A 64 3.91 11.21 -7.88
N ASN A 65 4.99 10.54 -7.53
CA ASN A 65 5.50 9.37 -8.23
C ASN A 65 5.91 8.32 -7.21
N GLY A 66 5.91 7.08 -7.63
CA GLY A 66 6.29 5.97 -6.76
C GLY A 66 6.41 4.66 -7.51
N THR A 67 6.90 3.67 -6.81
CA THR A 67 7.06 2.30 -7.32
C THR A 67 6.27 1.36 -6.43
N VAL A 68 5.46 0.51 -7.04
CA VAL A 68 4.77 -0.58 -6.37
C VAL A 68 5.70 -1.81 -6.36
N THR A 69 5.86 -2.45 -5.21
CA THR A 69 6.65 -3.68 -5.07
C THR A 69 5.87 -4.89 -5.55
N ASP A 70 6.53 -6.01 -5.76
CA ASP A 70 5.84 -7.30 -5.77
C ASP A 70 5.23 -7.62 -4.39
N TRP A 71 4.39 -8.66 -4.32
CA TRP A 71 3.77 -9.08 -3.08
C TRP A 71 4.80 -9.78 -2.18
N TYR A 72 5.05 -9.23 -1.02
CA TYR A 72 5.84 -9.88 0.04
C TYR A 72 4.93 -10.80 0.86
N SER A 73 5.38 -12.02 1.13
CA SER A 73 4.67 -12.91 2.05
C SER A 73 5.17 -12.72 3.47
N VAL A 74 4.22 -12.57 4.41
CA VAL A 74 4.53 -12.58 5.84
C VAL A 74 4.33 -13.98 6.45
N SER A 75 4.90 -14.18 7.62
CA SER A 75 5.05 -15.52 8.21
C SER A 75 3.79 -16.07 8.87
N LYS A 76 2.81 -15.23 9.19
CA LYS A 76 1.59 -15.60 9.93
C LYS A 76 0.35 -15.45 9.06
N ASN A 77 -0.76 -15.98 9.57
CA ASN A 77 -2.09 -15.85 8.99
C ASN A 77 -2.66 -14.45 9.22
N ALA A 78 -3.63 -14.04 8.39
CA ALA A 78 -4.30 -12.74 8.51
C ALA A 78 -4.86 -12.54 9.93
N ALA A 79 -5.60 -13.50 10.45
CA ALA A 79 -6.17 -13.47 11.80
C ALA A 79 -5.14 -13.30 12.93
N TYR A 80 -3.86 -13.61 12.71
CA TYR A 80 -2.84 -13.33 13.72
C TYR A 80 -2.56 -11.85 13.84
N TYR A 81 -2.49 -11.13 12.71
CA TYR A 81 -2.18 -9.69 12.70
C TYR A 81 -3.41 -8.85 13.05
N GLY A 82 -4.59 -9.25 12.56
CA GLY A 82 -5.86 -8.57 12.76
C GLY A 82 -6.61 -8.95 14.02
N GLU A 83 -6.13 -9.94 14.83
CA GLU A 83 -6.80 -10.36 16.05
C GLU A 83 -7.20 -9.19 16.96
N SER A 84 -8.48 -9.11 17.30
CA SER A 84 -9.02 -8.06 18.16
C SER A 84 -9.11 -8.50 19.62
N SER A 85 -8.65 -7.67 20.56
CA SER A 85 -8.70 -7.97 22.01
C SER A 85 -10.00 -7.46 22.68
N GLY A 86 -11.16 -7.76 22.11
CA GLY A 86 -12.46 -7.34 22.66
C GLY A 86 -12.77 -5.85 22.50
N GLY A 87 -12.07 -5.17 21.59
CA GLY A 87 -12.25 -3.80 21.15
C GLY A 87 -12.17 -3.74 19.61
N SER A 88 -12.18 -2.54 19.06
CA SER A 88 -12.13 -2.29 17.61
C SER A 88 -10.71 -2.08 17.08
N ASN A 89 -9.68 -2.52 17.78
CA ASN A 89 -8.29 -2.32 17.36
C ASN A 89 -7.57 -3.67 17.26
N ASP A 90 -6.90 -3.87 16.13
CA ASP A 90 -6.01 -4.99 15.89
C ASP A 90 -4.85 -5.01 16.88
N LEU A 91 -4.47 -6.21 17.30
CA LEU A 91 -3.39 -6.39 18.29
C LEU A 91 -2.01 -6.22 17.67
N ARG A 92 -1.82 -6.58 16.41
CA ARG A 92 -0.47 -6.72 15.82
C ARG A 92 -0.25 -6.01 14.48
N PRO A 93 -0.88 -4.86 14.17
CA PRO A 93 -0.65 -4.17 12.91
C PRO A 93 0.81 -3.72 12.78
N ARG A 94 1.45 -3.39 13.92
CA ARG A 94 2.86 -3.03 13.94
C ARG A 94 3.77 -4.19 13.51
N GLU A 95 3.45 -5.42 13.91
CA GLU A 95 4.25 -6.60 13.52
C GLU A 95 4.15 -6.84 12.01
N LEU A 96 2.95 -6.71 11.43
CA LEU A 96 2.72 -6.79 9.99
C LEU A 96 3.59 -5.78 9.24
N VAL A 97 3.54 -4.51 9.67
CA VAL A 97 4.32 -3.43 9.03
C VAL A 97 5.82 -3.71 9.16
N MET A 98 6.30 -4.10 10.34
CA MET A 98 7.73 -4.38 10.56
C MET A 98 8.24 -5.56 9.72
N GLU A 99 7.46 -6.63 9.59
CA GLU A 99 7.83 -7.77 8.74
C GLU A 99 7.85 -7.37 7.26
N THR A 100 6.85 -6.58 6.83
CA THR A 100 6.80 -6.02 5.47
C THR A 100 8.00 -5.13 5.17
N LEU A 101 8.39 -4.24 6.10
CA LEU A 101 9.56 -3.38 5.96
C LEU A 101 10.87 -4.17 5.92
N ASN A 102 10.98 -5.26 6.68
CA ASN A 102 12.14 -6.14 6.61
C ASN A 102 12.25 -6.81 5.24
N ASN A 103 11.13 -7.24 4.64
CA ASN A 103 11.13 -7.77 3.28
C ASN A 103 11.54 -6.71 2.27
N LEU A 104 10.98 -5.51 2.36
CA LEU A 104 11.33 -4.37 1.50
C LEU A 104 12.82 -4.01 1.59
N ALA A 105 13.35 -3.93 2.81
CA ALA A 105 14.77 -3.58 3.04
C ALA A 105 15.76 -4.64 2.48
N ASN A 106 15.29 -5.87 2.27
CA ASN A 106 16.08 -6.95 1.69
C ASN A 106 15.77 -7.20 0.20
N ASP A 107 14.91 -6.41 -0.42
CA ASP A 107 14.60 -6.52 -1.85
C ASP A 107 15.67 -5.82 -2.69
N PRO A 108 16.52 -6.57 -3.44
CA PRO A 108 17.60 -5.97 -4.22
C PRO A 108 17.10 -5.21 -5.47
N THR A 109 15.82 -5.29 -5.77
CA THR A 109 15.21 -4.60 -6.92
C THR A 109 14.73 -3.19 -6.60
N ILE A 110 14.70 -2.81 -5.31
CA ILE A 110 14.24 -1.51 -4.84
C ILE A 110 15.41 -0.73 -4.25
N ASP A 111 15.72 0.40 -4.82
CA ASP A 111 16.66 1.36 -4.24
C ASP A 111 15.88 2.36 -3.38
N LEU A 112 15.94 2.20 -2.07
CA LEU A 112 15.22 3.04 -1.13
C LEU A 112 15.68 4.51 -1.14
N SER A 113 16.90 4.79 -1.55
CA SER A 113 17.43 6.16 -1.65
C SER A 113 16.72 6.99 -2.75
N GLU A 114 16.04 6.33 -3.69
CA GLU A 114 15.22 7.03 -4.68
C GLU A 114 13.94 7.65 -4.10
N PHE A 115 13.55 7.26 -2.89
CA PHE A 115 12.34 7.71 -2.19
C PHE A 115 12.64 8.58 -0.96
N ASP A 116 13.86 9.06 -0.85
CA ASP A 116 14.38 9.96 0.16
C ASP A 116 14.80 11.26 -0.54
N LYS A 117 13.90 12.24 -0.60
CA LYS A 117 14.07 13.48 -1.37
C LYS A 117 13.75 14.74 -0.56
N ILE A 118 13.14 14.60 0.61
CA ILE A 118 12.63 15.70 1.39
C ILE A 118 13.10 15.57 2.83
N ASP A 119 13.92 16.49 3.30
CA ASP A 119 14.17 16.68 4.72
C ASP A 119 13.04 17.50 5.35
N ARG A 120 11.97 16.84 5.74
CA ARG A 120 10.78 17.49 6.32
C ARG A 120 11.10 18.27 7.60
N TYR A 121 12.08 17.86 8.33
CA TYR A 121 12.38 18.36 9.68
C TYR A 121 13.65 19.19 9.75
N ASP A 122 14.32 19.42 8.61
CA ASP A 122 15.60 20.16 8.57
C ASP A 122 16.58 19.58 9.60
N LEU A 123 16.87 18.28 9.46
CA LEU A 123 17.59 17.53 10.50
C LEU A 123 19.04 18.01 10.68
N ASP A 124 19.64 18.57 9.64
CA ASP A 124 21.00 19.13 9.71
C ASP A 124 21.01 20.65 9.99
N GLY A 125 19.85 21.32 9.90
CA GLY A 125 19.66 22.71 10.29
C GLY A 125 20.17 23.73 9.27
N ASP A 126 20.30 23.36 7.99
CA ASP A 126 20.82 24.24 6.95
C ASP A 126 19.74 25.05 6.22
N GLY A 127 18.45 24.71 6.40
CA GLY A 127 17.27 25.36 5.84
C GLY A 127 16.89 24.87 4.43
N ASP A 128 17.54 23.86 3.89
CA ASP A 128 17.13 23.18 2.66
C ASP A 128 16.24 21.96 3.00
N TYR A 129 14.97 22.04 2.62
CA TYR A 129 13.99 20.96 2.80
C TYR A 129 13.87 20.05 1.58
N ASN A 130 14.64 20.26 0.51
CA ASN A 130 14.56 19.50 -0.74
C ASN A 130 15.80 18.61 -0.90
N GLU A 131 16.17 17.93 0.14
CA GLU A 131 17.31 17.05 0.20
C GLU A 131 17.01 15.76 0.99
N PRO A 132 17.82 14.70 0.83
CA PRO A 132 17.67 13.46 1.60
C PRO A 132 17.98 13.63 3.07
N ASP A 133 17.15 13.03 3.96
CA ASP A 133 17.37 12.99 5.40
C ASP A 133 17.69 11.57 5.94
N GLY A 134 17.79 10.59 5.05
CA GLY A 134 18.02 9.18 5.39
C GLY A 134 16.73 8.42 5.69
N MET A 135 15.57 9.03 5.47
CA MET A 135 14.25 8.41 5.66
C MET A 135 13.44 8.41 4.37
N ILE A 136 12.61 7.40 4.19
CA ILE A 136 11.67 7.35 3.07
C ILE A 136 10.58 8.41 3.29
N ASP A 137 10.33 9.27 2.30
CA ASP A 137 9.36 10.36 2.38
C ASP A 137 7.93 9.88 2.65
N TYR A 138 7.50 8.87 1.90
CA TYR A 138 6.15 8.29 2.02
C TYR A 138 6.16 6.79 1.73
N LEU A 139 5.38 6.07 2.53
CA LEU A 139 5.17 4.64 2.36
C LEU A 139 3.67 4.31 2.45
N ILE A 140 3.19 3.53 1.49
CA ILE A 140 1.84 2.94 1.51
C ILE A 140 2.02 1.43 1.64
N VAL A 141 1.38 0.84 2.64
CA VAL A 141 1.30 -0.62 2.79
C VAL A 141 -0.08 -1.08 2.35
N ILE A 142 -0.13 -1.95 1.34
CA ILE A 142 -1.35 -2.56 0.83
C ILE A 142 -1.30 -4.03 1.23
N HIS A 143 -2.31 -4.50 1.96
CA HIS A 143 -2.43 -5.91 2.34
C HIS A 143 -3.41 -6.67 1.43
N ALA A 144 -3.22 -7.97 1.32
CA ALA A 144 -4.14 -8.86 0.61
C ALA A 144 -5.39 -9.14 1.45
N GLY A 145 -6.49 -9.45 0.77
CA GLY A 145 -7.78 -9.73 1.41
C GLY A 145 -8.67 -8.51 1.51
N VAL A 146 -9.88 -8.72 1.99
CA VAL A 146 -10.87 -7.66 2.25
C VAL A 146 -10.64 -7.14 3.67
N GLY A 147 -10.40 -5.84 3.82
CA GLY A 147 -10.20 -5.24 5.14
C GLY A 147 -11.46 -5.28 6.00
N GLU A 148 -11.30 -5.18 7.32
CA GLU A 148 -12.40 -5.24 8.30
C GLU A 148 -13.44 -4.15 8.03
N GLU A 149 -13.04 -2.96 7.61
CA GLU A 149 -13.92 -1.83 7.25
C GLU A 149 -14.87 -2.14 6.08
N ALA A 150 -14.51 -3.12 5.24
CA ALA A 150 -15.33 -3.63 4.13
C ALA A 150 -15.97 -4.98 4.46
N GLY A 151 -15.99 -5.39 5.73
CA GLY A 151 -16.61 -6.62 6.22
C GLY A 151 -15.66 -7.80 6.39
N GLY A 152 -14.38 -7.65 6.11
CA GLY A 152 -13.32 -8.65 6.39
C GLY A 152 -13.35 -9.91 5.54
N GLY A 153 -14.24 -10.01 4.56
CA GLY A 153 -14.39 -11.21 3.71
C GLY A 153 -14.48 -12.50 4.52
N ALA A 154 -13.65 -13.48 4.18
CA ALA A 154 -13.60 -14.78 4.87
C ALA A 154 -12.99 -14.72 6.30
N GLN A 155 -12.25 -13.66 6.65
CA GLN A 155 -11.60 -13.47 7.95
C GLN A 155 -12.51 -12.76 8.95
N GLY A 156 -13.55 -12.05 8.47
CA GLY A 156 -14.50 -11.30 9.33
C GLY A 156 -13.78 -10.23 10.15
N SER A 157 -13.97 -10.22 11.47
CA SER A 157 -13.38 -9.26 12.40
C SER A 157 -11.87 -9.44 12.68
N ASP A 158 -11.24 -10.40 12.03
CA ASP A 158 -9.80 -10.66 12.16
C ASP A 158 -9.08 -10.46 10.82
N ALA A 159 -9.66 -9.63 9.93
CA ALA A 159 -9.16 -9.34 8.58
C ALA A 159 -8.02 -8.31 8.55
#